data_8d8f11c7f6957210a75becda90f393a7
#
_entry.id   8d8f11c7f6957210a75becda90f393a7
#
_cell.length_a   1.000
_cell.length_b   1.000
_cell.length_c   1.000
_cell.angle_alpha   90.00
_cell.angle_beta   90.00
_cell.angle_gamma   90.00
#
_symmetry.space_group_name_H-M   'P 1'
#
loop_
_entity.id
_entity.type
_entity.pdbx_description
1 polymer ?
#
loop_
_entity_poly.entity_id
_entity_poly.type
_entity_poly.pdbx_seq_one_letter_code
_entity_poly.pdbx_strand_id
1 'polypeptide(L)'
;IGATTRSGLLSSPLRDRFMAHLHFDFYEHSDLATIVENNSKKLSIGLEGEAKNHIARCSRGTPRIANRILRRVRDFAIIEKSNSICESAVAKALDLMEIDEFGLDRMDRKVLEVIHDYYSGGPVGIEALCATLSEDRSTIEDVYEPFLLKEGFLIRTPRGREISEKTKKHLLRKV
;
A
#
# COMPACT_ATOMS: atom_id res chain seq x y z
N ILE A 1 26.30 2.45 -9.09
CA ILE A 1 25.18 2.40 -8.15
C ILE A 1 24.13 1.49 -8.75
N GLY A 2 23.59 0.55 -7.97
CA GLY A 2 22.48 -0.34 -8.33
C GLY A 2 21.40 -0.27 -7.28
N ALA A 3 20.15 -0.57 -7.66
CA ALA A 3 19.02 -0.71 -6.76
C ALA A 3 18.18 -1.94 -7.18
N THR A 4 17.72 -2.71 -6.23
CA THR A 4 16.87 -3.87 -6.44
C THR A 4 15.98 -4.10 -5.23
N THR A 5 14.79 -4.60 -5.47
CA THR A 5 13.89 -5.12 -4.41
C THR A 5 14.19 -6.58 -4.07
N ARG A 6 15.01 -7.27 -4.88
CA ARG A 6 15.32 -8.69 -4.78
C ARG A 6 16.83 -8.91 -4.67
N SER A 7 17.44 -8.41 -3.58
CA SER A 7 18.89 -8.58 -3.34
C SER A 7 19.34 -10.05 -3.30
N GLY A 8 18.46 -10.96 -2.88
CA GLY A 8 18.72 -12.40 -2.84
C GLY A 8 18.90 -13.06 -4.21
N LEU A 9 18.41 -12.44 -5.30
CA LEU A 9 18.58 -12.96 -6.68
C LEU A 9 19.90 -12.51 -7.32
N LEU A 10 20.64 -11.59 -6.67
CA LEU A 10 21.97 -11.19 -7.14
C LEU A 10 22.99 -12.28 -6.80
N SER A 11 23.80 -12.66 -7.78
CA SER A 11 24.91 -13.57 -7.53
C SER A 11 25.91 -12.98 -6.52
N SER A 12 26.53 -13.83 -5.71
CA SER A 12 27.54 -13.36 -4.73
C SER A 12 28.65 -12.54 -5.37
N PRO A 13 29.24 -12.94 -6.54
CA PRO A 13 30.29 -12.13 -7.17
C PRO A 13 29.82 -10.73 -7.59
N LEU A 14 28.56 -10.58 -7.94
CA LEU A 14 28.00 -9.26 -8.28
C LEU A 14 27.78 -8.41 -7.02
N ARG A 15 27.24 -9.01 -5.96
CA ARG A 15 27.07 -8.36 -4.66
C ARG A 15 28.38 -7.84 -4.11
N ASP A 16 29.43 -8.67 -4.13
CA ASP A 16 30.74 -8.36 -3.55
C ASP A 16 31.47 -7.21 -4.27
N ARG A 17 31.05 -6.86 -5.50
CA ARG A 17 31.55 -5.69 -6.23
C ARG A 17 31.01 -4.35 -5.71
N PHE A 18 29.96 -4.36 -4.91
CA PHE A 18 29.43 -3.15 -4.28
C PHE A 18 30.07 -2.99 -2.88
N MET A 19 30.78 -1.88 -2.67
CA MET A 19 31.45 -1.60 -1.41
C MET A 19 30.49 -1.29 -0.26
N ALA A 20 29.27 -0.84 -0.55
CA ALA A 20 28.25 -0.51 0.45
C ALA A 20 26.89 -1.10 0.04
N HIS A 21 26.24 -1.72 1.01
CA HIS A 21 24.87 -2.21 0.88
C HIS A 21 23.97 -1.38 1.80
N LEU A 22 23.06 -0.65 1.20
CA LEU A 22 22.09 0.17 1.93
C LEU A 22 20.72 -0.47 1.84
N HIS A 23 20.03 -0.53 2.96
CA HIS A 23 18.64 -0.98 3.01
C HIS A 23 17.74 0.23 3.20
N PHE A 24 16.64 0.28 2.45
CA PHE A 24 15.63 1.33 2.55
C PHE A 24 14.32 0.71 3.02
N ASP A 25 13.89 1.12 4.19
CA ASP A 25 12.60 0.74 4.76
C ASP A 25 11.48 1.63 4.21
N PHE A 26 10.24 1.24 4.51
CA PHE A 26 9.09 2.10 4.27
C PHE A 26 9.17 3.38 5.10
N TYR A 27 8.70 4.48 4.55
CA TYR A 27 8.61 5.75 5.25
C TYR A 27 7.56 5.69 6.36
N GLU A 28 7.82 6.40 7.45
CA GLU A 28 6.84 6.65 8.49
C GLU A 28 5.74 7.61 8.00
N HIS A 29 4.56 7.55 8.63
CA HIS A 29 3.43 8.41 8.24
C HIS A 29 3.75 9.90 8.37
N SER A 30 4.52 10.30 9.38
CA SER A 30 4.98 11.69 9.59
C SER A 30 5.84 12.21 8.45
N ASP A 31 6.76 11.37 7.95
CA ASP A 31 7.64 11.72 6.85
C ASP A 31 6.85 11.84 5.55
N LEU A 32 5.91 10.91 5.31
CA LEU A 32 5.02 10.98 4.16
C LEU A 32 4.12 12.21 4.20
N ALA A 33 3.60 12.59 5.36
CA ALA A 33 2.81 13.81 5.53
C ALA A 33 3.64 15.05 5.17
N THR A 34 4.92 15.09 5.59
CA THR A 34 5.85 16.16 5.23
C THR A 34 6.11 16.20 3.72
N ILE A 35 6.30 15.04 3.07
CA ILE A 35 6.48 14.93 1.63
C ILE A 35 5.22 15.42 0.89
N VAL A 36 4.04 15.01 1.33
CA VAL A 36 2.75 15.44 0.77
C VAL A 36 2.61 16.95 0.86
N GLU A 37 2.88 17.55 2.02
CA GLU A 37 2.82 18.99 2.24
C GLU A 37 3.80 19.76 1.34
N ASN A 38 5.05 19.31 1.23
CA ASN A 38 6.04 19.94 0.36
C ASN A 38 5.64 19.85 -1.12
N ASN A 39 5.06 18.75 -1.53
CA ASN A 39 4.67 18.55 -2.92
C ASN A 39 3.35 19.25 -3.27
N SER A 40 2.43 19.43 -2.30
CA SER A 40 1.23 20.25 -2.52
C SER A 40 1.57 21.71 -2.81
N LYS A 41 2.58 22.27 -2.11
CA LYS A 41 3.10 23.61 -2.39
C LYS A 41 3.64 23.74 -3.83
N LYS A 42 4.38 22.73 -4.31
CA LYS A 42 4.87 22.67 -5.70
C LYS A 42 3.74 22.57 -6.73
N LEU A 43 2.62 21.97 -6.33
CA LEU A 43 1.42 21.83 -7.17
C LEU A 43 0.47 23.04 -7.05
N SER A 44 0.86 24.06 -6.26
CA SER A 44 0.08 25.29 -5.99
C SER A 44 -1.33 25.02 -5.47
N ILE A 45 -1.47 24.00 -4.58
CA ILE A 45 -2.74 23.70 -3.94
C ILE A 45 -2.56 23.60 -2.42
N GLY A 46 -3.49 24.21 -1.66
CA GLY A 46 -3.51 24.15 -0.20
C GLY A 46 -3.99 22.79 0.31
N LEU A 47 -3.52 22.43 1.51
CA LEU A 47 -4.02 21.27 2.27
C LEU A 47 -4.63 21.79 3.57
N GLU A 48 -5.85 21.36 3.89
CA GLU A 48 -6.57 21.78 5.09
C GLU A 48 -6.70 20.64 6.10
N GLY A 49 -6.62 20.99 7.37
CA GLY A 49 -6.84 20.06 8.48
C GLY A 49 -5.99 18.79 8.37
N GLU A 50 -6.65 17.63 8.45
CA GLU A 50 -6.05 16.30 8.44
C GLU A 50 -5.78 15.73 7.04
N ALA A 51 -6.04 16.48 5.96
CA ALA A 51 -5.92 15.98 4.59
C ALA A 51 -4.54 15.37 4.29
N LYS A 52 -3.44 16.02 4.73
CA LYS A 52 -2.09 15.49 4.52
C LYS A 52 -1.85 14.17 5.25
N ASN A 53 -2.34 14.07 6.48
CA ASN A 53 -2.19 12.86 7.30
C ASN A 53 -3.04 11.71 6.75
N HIS A 54 -4.24 12.02 6.24
CA HIS A 54 -5.09 11.04 5.57
C HIS A 54 -4.41 10.47 4.31
N ILE A 55 -3.86 11.33 3.43
CA ILE A 55 -3.08 10.88 2.27
C ILE A 55 -1.88 10.04 2.71
N ALA A 56 -1.14 10.47 3.74
CA ALA A 56 0.03 9.75 4.23
C ALA A 56 -0.32 8.35 4.74
N ARG A 57 -1.40 8.18 5.51
CA ARG A 57 -1.87 6.89 6.00
C ARG A 57 -2.20 5.92 4.86
N CYS A 58 -2.84 6.40 3.79
CA CYS A 58 -3.21 5.59 2.64
C CYS A 58 -2.07 5.39 1.62
N SER A 59 -0.86 5.88 1.92
CA SER A 59 0.28 5.88 0.96
C SER A 59 1.15 4.63 1.01
N ARG A 60 0.78 3.61 1.77
CA ARG A 60 1.47 2.31 1.84
C ARG A 60 2.98 2.45 2.18
N GLY A 61 3.35 3.46 2.95
CA GLY A 61 4.74 3.70 3.32
C GLY A 61 5.64 4.19 2.18
N THR A 62 5.10 4.64 1.03
CA THR A 62 5.91 5.01 -0.14
C THR A 62 5.59 6.40 -0.70
N PRO A 63 6.61 7.26 -0.96
CA PRO A 63 6.41 8.58 -1.55
C PRO A 63 5.77 8.55 -2.95
N ARG A 64 5.99 7.47 -3.70
CA ARG A 64 5.39 7.29 -5.04
C ARG A 64 3.87 7.23 -4.95
N ILE A 65 3.34 6.44 -4.02
CA ILE A 65 1.88 6.30 -3.82
C ILE A 65 1.32 7.59 -3.24
N ALA A 66 1.98 8.20 -2.24
CA ALA A 66 1.59 9.49 -1.68
C ALA A 66 1.41 10.56 -2.78
N ASN A 67 2.38 10.67 -3.66
CA ASN A 67 2.31 11.62 -4.77
C ASN A 67 1.22 11.27 -5.80
N ARG A 68 0.97 9.99 -6.04
CA ARG A 68 -0.12 9.54 -6.92
C ARG A 68 -1.47 9.93 -6.35
N ILE A 69 -1.70 9.68 -5.06
CA ILE A 69 -2.93 10.07 -4.37
C ILE A 69 -3.08 11.59 -4.39
N LEU A 70 -2.04 12.34 -3.97
CA LEU A 70 -2.07 13.80 -3.96
C LEU A 70 -2.45 14.40 -5.32
N ARG A 71 -1.89 13.90 -6.42
CA ARG A 71 -2.23 14.38 -7.77
C ARG A 71 -3.69 14.10 -8.11
N ARG A 72 -4.21 12.92 -7.77
CA ARG A 72 -5.62 12.59 -8.01
C ARG A 72 -6.56 13.46 -7.20
N VAL A 73 -6.27 13.65 -5.91
CA VAL A 73 -7.09 14.53 -5.06
C VAL A 73 -7.06 15.97 -5.57
N ARG A 74 -5.90 16.46 -6.03
CA ARG A 74 -5.79 17.77 -6.69
C ARG A 74 -6.68 17.87 -7.93
N ASP A 75 -6.69 16.83 -8.78
CA ASP A 75 -7.49 16.85 -10.01
C ASP A 75 -8.99 16.97 -9.67
N PHE A 76 -9.45 16.31 -8.59
CA PHE A 76 -10.82 16.49 -8.09
C PHE A 76 -11.06 17.89 -7.55
N ALA A 77 -10.14 18.43 -6.76
CA ALA A 77 -10.28 19.78 -6.24
C ALA A 77 -10.41 20.83 -7.38
N ILE A 78 -9.65 20.67 -8.46
CA ILE A 78 -9.76 21.53 -9.64
C ILE A 78 -11.14 21.42 -10.30
N ILE A 79 -11.69 20.21 -10.43
CA ILE A 79 -13.03 19.98 -10.98
C ILE A 79 -14.09 20.65 -10.10
N GLU A 80 -13.95 20.56 -8.78
CA GLU A 80 -14.83 21.22 -7.80
C GLU A 80 -14.57 22.73 -7.65
N LYS A 81 -13.61 23.30 -8.43
CA LYS A 81 -13.17 24.70 -8.38
C LYS A 81 -12.70 25.12 -6.98
N SER A 82 -12.12 24.21 -6.23
CA SER A 82 -11.53 24.43 -4.91
C SER A 82 -10.03 24.74 -5.04
N ASN A 83 -9.56 25.75 -4.31
CA ASN A 83 -8.13 26.07 -4.22
C ASN A 83 -7.42 25.29 -3.10
N SER A 84 -8.15 24.48 -2.33
CA SER A 84 -7.62 23.70 -1.23
C SER A 84 -8.24 22.29 -1.20
N ILE A 85 -7.49 21.38 -0.62
CA ILE A 85 -7.87 19.99 -0.40
C ILE A 85 -8.24 19.82 1.07
N CYS A 86 -9.52 19.57 1.34
CA CYS A 86 -9.99 19.18 2.66
C CYS A 86 -10.04 17.65 2.80
N GLU A 87 -10.23 17.17 4.02
CA GLU A 87 -10.28 15.74 4.31
C GLU A 87 -11.39 14.99 3.54
N SER A 88 -12.55 15.62 3.37
CA SER A 88 -13.68 15.03 2.61
C SER A 88 -13.36 14.87 1.13
N ALA A 89 -12.58 15.78 0.53
CA ALA A 89 -12.10 15.65 -0.83
C ALA A 89 -11.11 14.48 -0.99
N VAL A 90 -10.25 14.27 0.03
CA VAL A 90 -9.36 13.10 0.08
C VAL A 90 -10.18 11.81 0.13
N ALA A 91 -11.16 11.73 1.03
CA ALA A 91 -12.01 10.55 1.19
C ALA A 91 -12.73 10.18 -0.11
N LYS A 92 -13.36 11.16 -0.78
CA LYS A 92 -14.01 10.94 -2.09
C LYS A 92 -13.03 10.44 -3.15
N ALA A 93 -11.83 11.03 -3.21
CA ALA A 93 -10.81 10.62 -4.18
C ALA A 93 -10.31 9.19 -3.92
N LEU A 94 -10.10 8.81 -2.66
CA LEU A 94 -9.71 7.46 -2.27
C LEU A 94 -10.78 6.44 -2.62
N ASP A 95 -12.05 6.76 -2.37
CA ASP A 95 -13.20 5.92 -2.73
C ASP A 95 -13.25 5.65 -4.24
N LEU A 96 -13.11 6.70 -5.07
CA LEU A 96 -13.02 6.57 -6.53
C LEU A 96 -11.78 5.82 -7.02
N MET A 97 -10.73 5.76 -6.22
CA MET A 97 -9.54 4.94 -6.47
C MET A 97 -9.67 3.52 -5.90
N GLU A 98 -10.81 3.19 -5.30
CA GLU A 98 -11.05 1.94 -4.59
C GLU A 98 -10.04 1.66 -3.47
N ILE A 99 -9.52 2.71 -2.83
CA ILE A 99 -8.59 2.63 -1.70
C ILE A 99 -9.37 2.89 -0.41
N ASP A 100 -9.27 2.00 0.55
CA ASP A 100 -9.96 2.14 1.83
C ASP A 100 -9.18 2.97 2.86
N GLU A 101 -9.75 3.13 4.06
CA GLU A 101 -9.20 3.92 5.17
C GLU A 101 -7.82 3.42 5.67
N PHE A 102 -7.44 2.17 5.35
CA PHE A 102 -6.16 1.58 5.67
C PHE A 102 -5.15 1.61 4.52
N GLY A 103 -5.54 2.15 3.35
CA GLY A 103 -4.72 2.18 2.16
C GLY A 103 -4.72 0.86 1.37
N LEU A 104 -5.67 -0.04 1.66
CA LEU A 104 -5.85 -1.27 0.90
C LEU A 104 -6.56 -0.96 -0.41
N ASP A 105 -5.97 -1.37 -1.52
CA ASP A 105 -6.63 -1.29 -2.82
C ASP A 105 -7.56 -2.50 -3.06
N ARG A 106 -8.22 -2.51 -4.21
CA ARG A 106 -9.14 -3.60 -4.59
C ARG A 106 -8.47 -4.96 -4.55
N MET A 107 -7.21 -5.06 -4.98
CA MET A 107 -6.53 -6.33 -5.07
C MET A 107 -6.02 -6.81 -3.71
N ASP A 108 -5.56 -5.90 -2.85
CA ASP A 108 -5.24 -6.21 -1.45
C ASP A 108 -6.44 -6.85 -0.75
N ARG A 109 -7.61 -6.20 -0.87
CA ARG A 109 -8.86 -6.72 -0.29
C ARG A 109 -9.23 -8.07 -0.86
N LYS A 110 -9.15 -8.25 -2.18
CA LYS A 110 -9.44 -9.53 -2.85
C LYS A 110 -8.53 -10.65 -2.34
N VAL A 111 -7.24 -10.38 -2.11
CA VAL A 111 -6.32 -11.37 -1.51
C VAL A 111 -6.82 -11.80 -0.13
N LEU A 112 -7.19 -10.84 0.73
CA LEU A 112 -7.67 -11.12 2.09
C LEU A 112 -9.03 -11.84 2.09
N GLU A 113 -9.96 -11.42 1.24
CA GLU A 113 -11.28 -12.04 1.05
C GLU A 113 -11.15 -13.48 0.56
N VAL A 114 -10.32 -13.76 -0.41
CA VAL A 114 -10.07 -15.12 -0.90
C VAL A 114 -9.53 -16.03 0.21
N ILE A 115 -8.58 -15.56 1.00
CA ILE A 115 -8.06 -16.35 2.13
C ILE A 115 -9.17 -16.58 3.18
N HIS A 116 -10.00 -15.58 3.43
CA HIS A 116 -11.12 -15.70 4.38
C HIS A 116 -12.17 -16.71 3.89
N ASP A 117 -12.68 -16.49 2.68
CA ASP A 117 -13.89 -17.17 2.20
C ASP A 117 -13.60 -18.59 1.69
N TYR A 118 -12.50 -18.78 0.98
CA TYR A 118 -12.18 -20.08 0.35
C TYR A 118 -11.27 -20.95 1.22
N TYR A 119 -10.51 -20.35 2.14
CA TYR A 119 -9.55 -21.09 2.95
C TYR A 119 -9.79 -20.92 4.46
N SER A 120 -10.98 -20.47 4.87
CA SER A 120 -11.38 -20.31 6.29
C SER A 120 -10.38 -19.49 7.11
N GLY A 121 -9.74 -18.50 6.48
CA GLY A 121 -8.73 -17.65 7.11
C GLY A 121 -7.29 -18.14 7.00
N GLY A 122 -7.07 -19.28 6.38
CA GLY A 122 -5.75 -19.88 6.16
C GLY A 122 -5.46 -21.05 7.11
N PRO A 123 -4.24 -21.65 7.01
CA PRO A 123 -3.14 -21.32 6.12
C PRO A 123 -3.36 -21.77 4.67
N VAL A 124 -2.95 -20.94 3.69
CA VAL A 124 -3.01 -21.27 2.28
C VAL A 124 -1.63 -21.15 1.62
N GLY A 125 -1.26 -22.13 0.81
CA GLY A 125 -0.02 -22.09 0.02
C GLY A 125 -0.07 -21.05 -1.10
N ILE A 126 1.11 -20.52 -1.50
CA ILE A 126 1.17 -19.47 -2.54
C ILE A 126 0.59 -19.94 -3.88
N GLU A 127 0.85 -21.18 -4.28
CA GLU A 127 0.39 -21.72 -5.55
C GLU A 127 -1.15 -21.81 -5.61
N ALA A 128 -1.78 -22.24 -4.52
CA ALA A 128 -3.24 -22.28 -4.42
C ALA A 128 -3.84 -20.87 -4.46
N LEU A 129 -3.21 -19.91 -3.77
CA LEU A 129 -3.63 -18.51 -3.77
C LEU A 129 -3.49 -17.89 -5.17
N CYS A 130 -2.38 -18.10 -5.86
CA CYS A 130 -2.15 -17.68 -7.25
C CYS A 130 -3.23 -18.22 -8.19
N ALA A 131 -3.50 -19.50 -8.11
CA ALA A 131 -4.51 -20.16 -8.95
C ALA A 131 -5.91 -19.56 -8.72
N THR A 132 -6.29 -19.34 -7.43
CA THR A 132 -7.60 -18.78 -7.09
C THR A 132 -7.75 -17.32 -7.53
N LEU A 133 -6.67 -16.53 -7.42
CA LEU A 133 -6.67 -15.11 -7.80
C LEU A 133 -6.45 -14.89 -9.30
N SER A 134 -5.96 -15.92 -10.03
CA SER A 134 -5.46 -15.79 -11.40
C SER A 134 -4.34 -14.77 -11.52
N GLU A 135 -3.41 -14.77 -10.53
CA GLU A 135 -2.29 -13.84 -10.45
C GLU A 135 -0.95 -14.57 -10.38
N ASP A 136 0.10 -13.94 -10.90
CA ASP A 136 1.44 -14.48 -10.82
C ASP A 136 1.97 -14.47 -9.39
N ARG A 137 2.75 -15.50 -9.04
CA ARG A 137 3.40 -15.61 -7.74
C ARG A 137 4.23 -14.39 -7.39
N SER A 138 5.02 -13.88 -8.35
CA SER A 138 5.85 -12.68 -8.13
C SER A 138 5.01 -11.43 -7.83
N THR A 139 3.85 -11.31 -8.46
CA THR A 139 2.93 -10.20 -8.21
C THR A 139 2.40 -10.25 -6.77
N ILE A 140 1.99 -11.43 -6.30
CA ILE A 140 1.51 -11.57 -4.91
C ILE A 140 2.66 -11.31 -3.92
N GLU A 141 3.81 -11.97 -4.10
CA GLU A 141 4.93 -11.90 -3.13
C GLU A 141 5.66 -10.55 -3.13
N ASP A 142 5.72 -9.82 -4.25
CA ASP A 142 6.50 -8.59 -4.35
C ASP A 142 5.66 -7.31 -4.26
N VAL A 143 4.37 -7.38 -4.61
CA VAL A 143 3.52 -6.18 -4.68
C VAL A 143 2.53 -6.11 -3.53
N TYR A 144 1.81 -7.19 -3.24
CA TYR A 144 0.72 -7.19 -2.26
C TYR A 144 1.17 -7.63 -0.86
N GLU A 145 1.84 -8.78 -0.73
CA GLU A 145 2.25 -9.31 0.57
C GLU A 145 3.07 -8.33 1.43
N PRO A 146 4.06 -7.58 0.90
CA PRO A 146 4.89 -6.75 1.76
C PRO A 146 4.12 -5.72 2.56
N PHE A 147 3.11 -5.11 1.93
CA PHE A 147 2.26 -4.14 2.60
C PHE A 147 1.29 -4.80 3.58
N LEU A 148 0.64 -5.89 3.18
CA LEU A 148 -0.29 -6.64 4.02
C LEU A 148 0.38 -7.22 5.28
N LEU A 149 1.63 -7.70 5.14
CA LEU A 149 2.45 -8.18 6.25
C LEU A 149 2.86 -7.04 7.19
N LYS A 150 3.37 -5.92 6.62
CA LYS A 150 3.77 -4.75 7.40
C LYS A 150 2.61 -4.21 8.23
N GLU A 151 1.44 -4.07 7.62
CA GLU A 151 0.25 -3.54 8.29
C GLU A 151 -0.44 -4.58 9.19
N GLY A 152 0.06 -5.81 9.23
CA GLY A 152 -0.47 -6.87 10.07
C GLY A 152 -1.86 -7.38 9.65
N PHE A 153 -2.21 -7.25 8.38
CA PHE A 153 -3.41 -7.88 7.80
C PHE A 153 -3.17 -9.35 7.46
N LEU A 154 -1.95 -9.68 7.03
CA LEU A 154 -1.53 -11.02 6.65
C LEU A 154 -0.43 -11.52 7.59
N ILE A 155 -0.40 -12.83 7.84
CA ILE A 155 0.64 -13.51 8.59
C ILE A 155 1.24 -14.59 7.70
N ARG A 156 2.57 -14.66 7.63
CA ARG A 156 3.28 -15.71 6.91
C ARG A 156 3.75 -16.77 7.88
N THR A 157 3.27 -18.00 7.69
CA THR A 157 3.62 -19.16 8.49
C THR A 157 4.37 -20.21 7.66
N PRO A 158 5.04 -21.21 8.30
CA PRO A 158 5.66 -22.30 7.54
C PRO A 158 4.67 -23.10 6.67
N ARG A 159 3.37 -23.09 7.02
CA ARG A 159 2.31 -23.78 6.27
C ARG A 159 1.68 -22.93 5.17
N GLY A 160 1.91 -21.61 5.16
CA GLY A 160 1.35 -20.70 4.17
C GLY A 160 0.95 -19.35 4.75
N ARG A 161 -0.02 -18.69 4.10
CA ARG A 161 -0.54 -17.37 4.45
C ARG A 161 -1.82 -17.51 5.23
N GLU A 162 -1.94 -16.73 6.31
CA GLU A 162 -3.12 -16.66 7.17
C GLU A 162 -3.53 -15.20 7.35
N ILE A 163 -4.83 -14.93 7.44
CA ILE A 163 -5.31 -13.61 7.82
C ILE A 163 -5.24 -13.41 9.33
N SER A 164 -4.96 -12.17 9.74
CA SER A 164 -4.93 -11.81 11.16
C SER A 164 -6.32 -11.56 11.72
N GLU A 165 -6.43 -11.46 13.05
CA GLU A 165 -7.66 -11.02 13.72
C GLU A 165 -8.07 -9.58 13.33
N LYS A 166 -7.09 -8.72 13.01
CA LYS A 166 -7.31 -7.39 12.45
C LYS A 166 -8.09 -7.48 11.14
N THR A 167 -7.68 -8.39 10.26
CA THR A 167 -8.34 -8.63 8.97
C THR A 167 -9.77 -9.13 9.13
N LYS A 168 -9.99 -10.12 9.99
CA LYS A 168 -11.34 -10.63 10.25
C LYS A 168 -12.28 -9.52 10.70
N LYS A 169 -11.84 -8.67 11.62
CA LYS A 169 -12.61 -7.50 12.08
C LYS A 169 -12.85 -6.49 10.97
N HIS A 170 -11.88 -6.30 10.07
CA HIS A 170 -12.00 -5.38 8.94
C HIS A 170 -13.03 -5.87 7.91
N LEU A 171 -12.98 -7.15 7.55
CA LEU A 171 -13.92 -7.75 6.61
C LEU A 171 -15.37 -7.75 7.15
N LEU A 172 -15.57 -7.99 8.44
CA LEU A 172 -16.89 -7.96 9.08
C LEU A 172 -17.53 -6.56 9.13
N ARG A 173 -16.74 -5.47 9.05
CA ARG A 173 -17.28 -4.10 9.03
C ARG A 173 -17.90 -3.69 7.69
N LYS A 174 -17.68 -4.46 6.64
CA LYS A 174 -18.16 -4.18 5.27
C LYS A 174 -19.44 -4.92 4.90
N VAL A 175 -20.00 -5.70 5.82
CA VAL A 175 -21.33 -6.30 5.77
C VAL A 175 -22.30 -5.44 6.60
#